data_1c643f1d32361f0b7f51b8b12330af99
#
_entry.id   1c643f1d32361f0b7f51b8b12330af99
#
_cell.length_a   1.000
_cell.length_b   1.000
_cell.length_c   1.000
_cell.angle_alpha   90.00
_cell.angle_beta   90.00
_cell.angle_gamma   90.00
#
_symmetry.space_group_name_H-M   'P 1'
#
loop_
_entity.id
_entity.type
_entity.pdbx_description
1 polymer ?
#
loop_
_entity_poly.entity_id
_entity_poly.type
_entity_poly.pdbx_seq_one_letter_code
_entity_poly.pdbx_strand_id
1 'polypeptide(L)'
;MRVSIIALCVVLAACGRPPPDPRGVGRDEVLVQVAASGRADTRPDEARFAAGVSTIQASAAAASAANNQAMNRVVAALRGLGIRPDDVQTRTITLNRLDYGPNRGRFEANNVIEVRVRDLSNAGQAIAAATEAGANVLSGPNLRVGDPEMASRSAYAQAYRAARARAEAYAQAAELRVVRVLAIRDAQGDAISVMEPGAMDLARNAAQASMAPPVETGVNTSEVSIRVDFALAPR
;
A
#
# COMPACT_ATOMS: atom_id res chain seq x y z
N MET A 1 56.30 -29.90 69.65
CA MET A 1 56.09 -30.05 68.21
C MET A 1 54.91 -29.18 67.80
N ARG A 2 55.19 -28.00 67.18
CA ARG A 2 54.14 -27.08 66.69
C ARG A 2 54.29 -27.05 65.16
N VAL A 3 53.32 -27.61 64.46
CA VAL A 3 53.22 -27.59 63.00
C VAL A 3 52.38 -26.38 62.57
N SER A 4 53.05 -25.40 62.00
CA SER A 4 52.37 -24.23 61.37
C SER A 4 51.92 -24.57 59.94
N ILE A 5 50.66 -24.60 59.71
CA ILE A 5 50.06 -24.76 58.38
C ILE A 5 49.93 -23.37 57.75
N ILE A 6 50.75 -23.07 56.77
CA ILE A 6 50.62 -21.85 55.94
C ILE A 6 49.60 -22.14 54.84
N ALA A 7 48.42 -21.54 54.95
CA ALA A 7 47.40 -21.59 53.91
C ALA A 7 47.74 -20.60 52.80
N LEU A 8 48.13 -21.13 51.62
CA LEU A 8 48.40 -20.36 50.41
C LEU A 8 47.06 -20.03 49.70
N CYS A 9 46.54 -18.81 49.88
CA CYS A 9 45.37 -18.30 49.15
C CYS A 9 45.82 -17.96 47.70
N VAL A 10 45.52 -18.82 46.74
CA VAL A 10 45.62 -18.52 45.32
C VAL A 10 44.40 -17.73 44.90
N VAL A 11 44.51 -16.40 44.79
CA VAL A 11 43.50 -15.54 44.21
C VAL A 11 43.53 -15.72 42.71
N LEU A 12 42.62 -16.53 42.17
CA LEU A 12 42.35 -16.58 40.72
C LEU A 12 41.70 -15.26 40.31
N ALA A 13 42.51 -14.33 39.78
CA ALA A 13 42.00 -13.17 39.05
C ALA A 13 41.30 -13.65 37.76
N ALA A 14 40.03 -13.95 37.83
CA ALA A 14 39.20 -14.16 36.67
C ALA A 14 39.10 -12.81 35.93
N CYS A 15 39.98 -12.62 34.92
CA CYS A 15 39.83 -11.57 33.92
C CYS A 15 38.56 -11.87 33.10
N GLY A 16 37.39 -11.62 33.69
CA GLY A 16 36.11 -11.67 33.00
C GLY A 16 36.09 -10.58 31.91
N ARG A 17 36.07 -11.04 30.67
CA ARG A 17 35.80 -10.14 29.56
C ARG A 17 34.47 -9.43 29.84
N PRO A 18 34.41 -8.09 29.89
CA PRO A 18 33.13 -7.42 30.09
C PRO A 18 32.14 -7.89 29.02
N PRO A 19 30.87 -8.05 29.39
CA PRO A 19 29.86 -8.50 28.45
C PRO A 19 29.83 -7.57 27.21
N PRO A 20 29.57 -8.13 26.02
CA PRO A 20 29.48 -7.33 24.80
C PRO A 20 28.35 -6.31 24.94
N ASP A 21 28.52 -5.12 24.39
CA ASP A 21 27.50 -4.08 24.38
C ASP A 21 26.25 -4.62 23.65
N PRO A 22 25.06 -4.61 24.28
CA PRO A 22 23.83 -5.12 23.67
C PRO A 22 23.43 -4.38 22.38
N ARG A 23 23.97 -3.21 22.15
CA ARG A 23 23.80 -2.45 20.89
C ARG A 23 24.72 -2.94 19.78
N GLY A 24 25.60 -3.92 20.04
CA GLY A 24 26.55 -4.47 19.10
C GLY A 24 27.74 -3.57 18.78
N VAL A 25 28.00 -2.55 19.59
CA VAL A 25 29.09 -1.58 19.40
C VAL A 25 30.37 -2.10 20.07
N GLY A 26 31.50 -2.01 19.39
CA GLY A 26 32.82 -2.32 19.97
C GLY A 26 33.28 -1.24 20.98
N ARG A 27 34.34 -1.53 21.74
CA ARG A 27 34.82 -0.63 22.80
C ARG A 27 35.26 0.74 22.29
N ASP A 28 35.85 0.77 21.10
CA ASP A 28 36.35 1.98 20.46
C ASP A 28 35.42 2.49 19.37
N GLU A 29 34.18 1.99 19.36
CA GLU A 29 33.18 2.38 18.38
C GLU A 29 32.11 3.27 19.01
N VAL A 30 31.59 4.18 18.20
CA VAL A 30 30.48 5.08 18.56
C VAL A 30 29.26 4.69 17.74
N LEU A 31 28.11 4.58 18.39
CA LEU A 31 26.82 4.36 17.72
C LEU A 31 26.32 5.66 17.11
N VAL A 32 26.00 5.64 15.82
CA VAL A 32 25.18 6.69 15.19
C VAL A 32 23.90 6.08 14.65
N GLN A 33 22.77 6.67 14.99
CA GLN A 33 21.45 6.29 14.53
C GLN A 33 20.94 7.34 13.55
N VAL A 34 20.63 6.94 12.33
CA VAL A 34 20.21 7.84 11.27
C VAL A 34 18.85 7.39 10.76
N ALA A 35 17.92 8.33 10.68
CA ALA A 35 16.66 8.13 9.97
C ALA A 35 16.76 8.81 8.60
N ALA A 36 16.27 8.14 7.57
CA ALA A 36 16.20 8.68 6.22
C ALA A 36 15.01 8.13 5.46
N SER A 37 14.51 8.92 4.51
CA SER A 37 13.45 8.50 3.60
C SER A 37 13.97 8.42 2.16
N GLY A 38 13.24 7.65 1.35
CA GLY A 38 13.43 7.56 -0.08
C GLY A 38 12.08 7.57 -0.78
N ARG A 39 12.07 8.01 -2.03
CA ARG A 39 10.86 8.10 -2.87
C ARG A 39 11.07 7.34 -4.16
N ALA A 40 9.99 6.73 -4.64
CA ALA A 40 9.94 6.10 -5.94
C ALA A 40 8.67 6.54 -6.67
N ASP A 41 8.85 7.03 -7.88
CA ASP A 41 7.75 7.34 -8.77
C ASP A 41 7.54 6.16 -9.72
N THR A 42 6.33 5.61 -9.70
CA THR A 42 5.97 4.44 -10.49
C THR A 42 4.68 4.72 -11.26
N ARG A 43 4.63 4.35 -12.52
CA ARG A 43 3.39 4.41 -13.29
C ARG A 43 2.46 3.29 -12.83
N PRO A 44 1.16 3.59 -12.63
CA PRO A 44 0.16 2.54 -12.40
C PRO A 44 0.17 1.51 -13.53
N ASP A 45 -0.10 0.26 -13.19
CA ASP A 45 -0.20 -0.87 -14.12
C ASP A 45 -1.55 -1.60 -14.03
N GLU A 46 -2.41 -1.20 -13.10
CA GLU A 46 -3.79 -1.68 -13.00
C GLU A 46 -4.76 -0.56 -12.65
N ALA A 47 -6.01 -0.71 -13.09
CA ALA A 47 -7.12 0.13 -12.67
C ALA A 47 -8.15 -0.71 -11.91
N ARG A 48 -8.76 -0.12 -10.88
CA ARG A 48 -9.89 -0.72 -10.18
C ARG A 48 -11.06 0.26 -10.19
N PHE A 49 -12.24 -0.25 -10.51
CA PHE A 49 -13.46 0.52 -10.42
C PHE A 49 -14.58 -0.33 -9.82
N ALA A 50 -15.55 0.31 -9.19
CA ALA A 50 -16.76 -0.35 -8.74
C ALA A 50 -17.87 -0.12 -9.78
N ALA A 51 -18.56 -1.20 -10.14
CA ALA A 51 -19.75 -1.17 -10.97
C ALA A 51 -20.89 -1.83 -10.21
N GLY A 52 -22.01 -1.13 -10.11
CA GLY A 52 -23.17 -1.61 -9.38
C GLY A 52 -24.47 -1.45 -10.16
N VAL A 53 -25.45 -2.22 -9.76
CA VAL A 53 -26.82 -2.15 -10.25
C VAL A 53 -27.74 -1.92 -9.05
N SER A 54 -28.49 -0.84 -9.07
CA SER A 54 -29.63 -0.61 -8.17
C SER A 54 -30.95 -0.75 -8.95
N THR A 55 -31.89 -1.53 -8.40
CA THR A 55 -33.21 -1.73 -8.98
C THR A 55 -34.30 -1.58 -7.93
N ILE A 56 -35.38 -0.88 -8.27
CA ILE A 56 -36.53 -0.66 -7.38
C ILE A 56 -37.77 -1.32 -7.96
N GLN A 57 -38.40 -2.23 -7.19
CA GLN A 57 -39.59 -2.97 -7.59
C GLN A 57 -40.64 -3.03 -6.47
N ALA A 58 -41.86 -3.48 -6.81
CA ALA A 58 -42.99 -3.55 -5.86
C ALA A 58 -42.77 -4.65 -4.78
N SER A 59 -41.95 -5.68 -5.06
CA SER A 59 -41.66 -6.76 -4.10
C SER A 59 -40.16 -7.02 -4.02
N ALA A 60 -39.72 -7.57 -2.90
CA ALA A 60 -38.33 -7.98 -2.68
C ALA A 60 -37.85 -8.99 -3.73
N ALA A 61 -38.69 -9.98 -4.05
CA ALA A 61 -38.36 -10.98 -5.06
C ALA A 61 -38.18 -10.39 -6.45
N ALA A 62 -39.07 -9.47 -6.86
CA ALA A 62 -38.97 -8.80 -8.14
C ALA A 62 -37.72 -7.86 -8.22
N ALA A 63 -37.41 -7.15 -7.13
CA ALA A 63 -36.23 -6.31 -7.07
C ALA A 63 -34.94 -7.13 -7.21
N SER A 64 -34.82 -8.23 -6.46
CA SER A 64 -33.68 -9.15 -6.54
C SER A 64 -33.56 -9.79 -7.92
N ALA A 65 -34.64 -10.28 -8.52
CA ALA A 65 -34.62 -10.89 -9.83
C ALA A 65 -34.15 -9.91 -10.92
N ALA A 66 -34.69 -8.69 -10.93
CA ALA A 66 -34.29 -7.66 -11.88
C ALA A 66 -32.82 -7.25 -11.70
N ASN A 67 -32.37 -7.12 -10.44
CA ASN A 67 -30.98 -6.82 -10.10
C ASN A 67 -30.03 -7.90 -10.61
N ASN A 68 -30.31 -9.17 -10.30
CA ASN A 68 -29.50 -10.31 -10.73
C ASN A 68 -29.40 -10.39 -12.26
N GLN A 69 -30.49 -10.16 -12.97
CA GLN A 69 -30.50 -10.17 -14.43
C GLN A 69 -29.61 -9.03 -14.99
N ALA A 70 -29.71 -7.83 -14.44
CA ALA A 70 -28.91 -6.69 -14.88
C ALA A 70 -27.41 -6.91 -14.55
N MET A 71 -27.10 -7.38 -13.33
CA MET A 71 -25.70 -7.67 -12.94
C MET A 71 -25.08 -8.78 -13.79
N ASN A 72 -25.85 -9.81 -14.17
CA ASN A 72 -25.36 -10.85 -15.07
C ASN A 72 -24.99 -10.29 -16.45
N ARG A 73 -25.76 -9.31 -16.99
CA ARG A 73 -25.38 -8.63 -18.25
C ARG A 73 -24.11 -7.83 -18.10
N VAL A 74 -23.96 -7.10 -16.98
CA VAL A 74 -22.73 -6.33 -16.69
C VAL A 74 -21.50 -7.25 -16.64
N VAL A 75 -21.58 -8.34 -15.89
CA VAL A 75 -20.48 -9.32 -15.80
C VAL A 75 -20.19 -9.97 -17.16
N ALA A 76 -21.20 -10.28 -17.95
CA ALA A 76 -21.04 -10.85 -19.28
C ALA A 76 -20.35 -9.86 -20.24
N ALA A 77 -20.71 -8.58 -20.22
CA ALA A 77 -20.09 -7.53 -21.01
C ALA A 77 -18.60 -7.35 -20.67
N LEU A 78 -18.27 -7.33 -19.36
CA LEU A 78 -16.89 -7.25 -18.89
C LEU A 78 -16.05 -8.45 -19.32
N ARG A 79 -16.61 -9.68 -19.27
CA ARG A 79 -15.95 -10.88 -19.75
C ARG A 79 -15.71 -10.83 -21.27
N GLY A 80 -16.64 -10.26 -22.02
CA GLY A 80 -16.50 -10.04 -23.46
C GLY A 80 -15.30 -9.14 -23.83
N LEU A 81 -14.87 -8.28 -22.91
CA LEU A 81 -13.65 -7.45 -23.03
C LEU A 81 -12.39 -8.11 -22.45
N GLY A 82 -12.45 -9.41 -22.09
CA GLY A 82 -11.31 -10.14 -21.58
C GLY A 82 -11.04 -9.95 -20.08
N ILE A 83 -11.95 -9.32 -19.32
CA ILE A 83 -11.84 -9.26 -17.87
C ILE A 83 -12.03 -10.68 -17.31
N ARG A 84 -11.04 -11.16 -16.57
CA ARG A 84 -11.04 -12.53 -16.04
C ARG A 84 -11.99 -12.66 -14.86
N PRO A 85 -12.53 -13.86 -14.59
CA PRO A 85 -13.37 -14.10 -13.41
C PRO A 85 -12.71 -13.68 -12.09
N ASP A 86 -11.40 -13.93 -11.95
CA ASP A 86 -10.62 -13.60 -10.76
C ASP A 86 -10.43 -12.07 -10.56
N ASP A 87 -10.70 -11.29 -11.58
CA ASP A 87 -10.59 -9.84 -11.57
C ASP A 87 -11.95 -9.14 -11.31
N VAL A 88 -13.01 -9.94 -11.02
CA VAL A 88 -14.35 -9.46 -10.66
C VAL A 88 -14.71 -9.99 -9.30
N GLN A 89 -14.94 -9.10 -8.33
CA GLN A 89 -15.30 -9.48 -6.97
C GLN A 89 -16.58 -8.77 -6.53
N THR A 90 -17.56 -9.52 -6.01
CA THR A 90 -18.72 -8.89 -5.38
C THR A 90 -18.31 -8.24 -4.06
N ARG A 91 -18.65 -6.96 -3.92
CA ARG A 91 -18.35 -6.15 -2.72
C ARG A 91 -19.53 -6.09 -1.78
N THR A 92 -20.71 -5.82 -2.32
CA THR A 92 -21.90 -5.56 -1.51
C THR A 92 -23.15 -6.05 -2.23
N ILE A 93 -24.03 -6.70 -1.51
CA ILE A 93 -25.39 -7.02 -1.93
C ILE A 93 -26.32 -6.55 -0.82
N THR A 94 -27.26 -5.68 -1.13
CA THR A 94 -28.28 -5.22 -0.19
C THR A 94 -29.67 -5.31 -0.79
N LEU A 95 -30.66 -5.56 0.06
CA LEU A 95 -32.08 -5.54 -0.29
C LEU A 95 -32.80 -4.83 0.83
N ASN A 96 -33.34 -3.65 0.54
CA ASN A 96 -33.98 -2.82 1.53
C ASN A 96 -35.40 -2.46 1.11
N ARG A 97 -36.29 -2.32 2.08
CA ARG A 97 -37.58 -1.67 1.87
C ARG A 97 -37.39 -0.16 1.99
N LEU A 98 -37.97 0.58 1.08
CA LEU A 98 -37.92 2.03 1.10
C LEU A 98 -39.07 2.57 1.97
N ASP A 99 -38.73 3.21 3.10
CA ASP A 99 -39.72 3.72 4.06
C ASP A 99 -40.07 5.18 3.84
N TYR A 100 -39.31 5.88 2.95
CA TYR A 100 -39.47 7.32 2.68
C TYR A 100 -39.42 7.61 1.18
N GLY A 101 -39.86 8.84 0.82
CA GLY A 101 -39.75 9.35 -0.53
C GLY A 101 -40.79 8.79 -1.52
N PRO A 102 -40.61 9.06 -2.82
CA PRO A 102 -41.60 8.71 -3.86
C PRO A 102 -41.75 7.21 -4.09
N ASN A 103 -40.76 6.42 -3.69
CA ASN A 103 -40.78 4.95 -3.81
C ASN A 103 -41.12 4.24 -2.49
N ARG A 104 -41.76 4.95 -1.53
CA ARG A 104 -42.17 4.38 -0.24
C ARG A 104 -42.93 3.07 -0.41
N GLY A 105 -42.56 2.05 0.37
CA GLY A 105 -43.23 0.76 0.36
C GLY A 105 -42.69 -0.19 -0.73
N ARG A 106 -41.85 0.29 -1.65
CA ARG A 106 -41.14 -0.54 -2.65
C ARG A 106 -39.86 -1.13 -2.07
N PHE A 107 -39.21 -1.98 -2.82
CA PHE A 107 -37.98 -2.63 -2.44
C PHE A 107 -36.85 -2.26 -3.40
N GLU A 108 -35.71 -1.87 -2.84
CA GLU A 108 -34.48 -1.63 -3.57
C GLU A 108 -33.51 -2.77 -3.37
N ALA A 109 -33.06 -3.38 -4.48
CA ALA A 109 -31.96 -4.31 -4.50
C ALA A 109 -30.72 -3.61 -5.09
N ASN A 110 -29.61 -3.67 -4.40
CA ASN A 110 -28.34 -3.10 -4.84
C ASN A 110 -27.26 -4.19 -4.81
N ASN A 111 -26.50 -4.35 -5.90
CA ASN A 111 -25.38 -5.26 -6.02
C ASN A 111 -24.20 -4.49 -6.64
N VAL A 112 -23.06 -4.52 -5.98
CA VAL A 112 -21.85 -3.81 -6.40
C VAL A 112 -20.70 -4.81 -6.52
N ILE A 113 -20.05 -4.81 -7.66
CA ILE A 113 -18.83 -5.54 -7.94
C ILE A 113 -17.63 -4.59 -8.01
N GLU A 114 -16.46 -5.04 -7.59
CA GLU A 114 -15.18 -4.43 -7.91
C GLU A 114 -14.58 -5.15 -9.12
N VAL A 115 -14.08 -4.36 -10.05
CA VAL A 115 -13.48 -4.84 -11.29
C VAL A 115 -12.04 -4.37 -11.34
N ARG A 116 -11.12 -5.30 -11.55
CA ARG A 116 -9.70 -5.00 -11.79
C ARG A 116 -9.41 -5.10 -13.28
N VAL A 117 -8.89 -4.05 -13.84
CA VAL A 117 -8.44 -3.96 -15.24
C VAL A 117 -6.93 -3.91 -15.26
N ARG A 118 -6.29 -4.96 -15.78
CA ARG A 118 -4.83 -5.10 -15.82
C ARG A 118 -4.18 -4.37 -16.98
N ASP A 119 -4.93 -4.09 -18.02
CA ASP A 119 -4.50 -3.26 -19.14
C ASP A 119 -5.23 -1.93 -19.06
N LEU A 120 -4.51 -0.90 -18.64
CA LEU A 120 -5.07 0.44 -18.41
C LEU A 120 -5.71 1.03 -19.66
N SER A 121 -5.26 0.64 -20.88
CA SER A 121 -5.83 1.11 -22.14
C SER A 121 -7.30 0.69 -22.29
N ASN A 122 -7.70 -0.40 -21.65
CA ASN A 122 -9.06 -0.94 -21.68
C ASN A 122 -9.96 -0.41 -20.55
N ALA A 123 -9.42 0.39 -19.61
CA ALA A 123 -10.18 0.80 -18.43
C ALA A 123 -11.41 1.63 -18.79
N GLY A 124 -11.27 2.62 -19.68
CA GLY A 124 -12.38 3.43 -20.14
C GLY A 124 -13.45 2.60 -20.87
N GLN A 125 -13.02 1.66 -21.73
CA GLN A 125 -13.93 0.77 -22.45
C GLN A 125 -14.67 -0.19 -21.50
N ALA A 126 -14.01 -0.69 -20.45
CA ALA A 126 -14.63 -1.54 -19.45
C ALA A 126 -15.73 -0.80 -18.66
N ILE A 127 -15.48 0.47 -18.30
CA ILE A 127 -16.48 1.34 -17.63
C ILE A 127 -17.66 1.59 -18.55
N ALA A 128 -17.42 1.95 -19.81
CA ALA A 128 -18.48 2.17 -20.81
C ALA A 128 -19.33 0.93 -21.01
N ALA A 129 -18.71 -0.24 -21.21
CA ALA A 129 -19.42 -1.50 -21.40
C ALA A 129 -20.25 -1.91 -20.16
N ALA A 130 -19.75 -1.66 -18.95
CA ALA A 130 -20.53 -1.90 -17.72
C ALA A 130 -21.79 -1.00 -17.68
N THR A 131 -21.64 0.27 -18.03
CA THR A 131 -22.74 1.23 -18.07
C THR A 131 -23.80 0.84 -19.12
N GLU A 132 -23.38 0.52 -20.34
CA GLU A 132 -24.26 0.09 -21.44
C GLU A 132 -25.00 -1.20 -21.09
N ALA A 133 -24.36 -2.12 -20.33
CA ALA A 133 -24.97 -3.34 -19.87
C ALA A 133 -25.99 -3.14 -18.71
N GLY A 134 -26.05 -1.93 -18.13
CA GLY A 134 -27.03 -1.55 -17.12
C GLY A 134 -26.48 -1.24 -15.73
N ALA A 135 -25.17 -1.07 -15.57
CA ALA A 135 -24.62 -0.54 -14.33
C ALA A 135 -25.05 0.93 -14.19
N ASN A 136 -25.63 1.26 -13.05
CA ASN A 136 -26.12 2.61 -12.72
C ASN A 136 -25.53 3.18 -11.43
N VAL A 137 -24.59 2.43 -10.82
CA VAL A 137 -23.76 2.86 -9.70
C VAL A 137 -22.32 2.64 -10.09
N LEU A 138 -21.53 3.71 -10.23
CA LEU A 138 -20.13 3.65 -10.65
C LEU A 138 -19.25 4.47 -9.71
N SER A 139 -18.07 3.97 -9.43
CA SER A 139 -17.03 4.68 -8.67
C SER A 139 -15.65 4.29 -9.17
N GLY A 140 -14.74 5.25 -9.27
CA GLY A 140 -13.41 5.07 -9.83
C GLY A 140 -13.32 5.60 -11.27
N PRO A 141 -12.25 5.25 -12.05
CA PRO A 141 -11.23 4.26 -11.72
C PRO A 141 -10.16 4.77 -10.74
N ASN A 142 -9.72 3.89 -9.86
CA ASN A 142 -8.53 4.07 -9.02
C ASN A 142 -7.35 3.37 -9.69
N LEU A 143 -6.35 4.14 -10.07
CA LEU A 143 -5.15 3.63 -10.72
C LEU A 143 -4.12 3.22 -9.68
N ARG A 144 -3.63 1.99 -9.77
CA ARG A 144 -2.74 1.39 -8.77
C ARG A 144 -1.55 0.72 -9.41
N VAL A 145 -0.54 0.50 -8.59
CA VAL A 145 0.58 -0.39 -8.89
C VAL A 145 0.25 -1.77 -8.31
N GLY A 146 0.24 -2.79 -9.15
CA GLY A 146 -0.16 -4.16 -8.78
C GLY A 146 0.81 -4.81 -7.79
N ASP A 147 2.11 -4.48 -7.87
CA ASP A 147 3.14 -4.91 -6.91
C ASP A 147 3.80 -3.70 -6.24
N PRO A 148 3.24 -3.21 -5.11
CA PRO A 148 3.78 -2.06 -4.38
C PRO A 148 5.20 -2.32 -3.83
N GLU A 149 5.53 -3.56 -3.45
CA GLU A 149 6.85 -3.91 -2.95
C GLU A 149 7.92 -3.78 -4.03
N MET A 150 7.64 -4.29 -5.22
CA MET A 150 8.54 -4.14 -6.35
C MET A 150 8.72 -2.67 -6.73
N ALA A 151 7.66 -1.89 -6.74
CA ALA A 151 7.67 -0.46 -7.01
C ALA A 151 8.52 0.31 -5.98
N SER A 152 8.46 -0.09 -4.72
CA SER A 152 9.17 0.58 -3.62
C SER A 152 10.65 0.23 -3.51
N ARG A 153 11.17 -0.76 -4.24
CA ARG A 153 12.58 -1.19 -4.16
C ARG A 153 13.57 -0.05 -4.39
N SER A 154 13.29 0.83 -5.34
CA SER A 154 14.14 2.00 -5.61
C SER A 154 14.09 3.02 -4.48
N ALA A 155 12.95 3.18 -3.82
CA ALA A 155 12.78 4.03 -2.65
C ALA A 155 13.59 3.51 -1.45
N TYR A 156 13.56 2.20 -1.17
CA TYR A 156 14.42 1.57 -0.14
C TYR A 156 15.90 1.80 -0.42
N ALA A 157 16.32 1.61 -1.67
CA ALA A 157 17.71 1.85 -2.04
C ALA A 157 18.12 3.33 -1.89
N GLN A 158 17.22 4.26 -2.19
CA GLN A 158 17.46 5.70 -1.97
C GLN A 158 17.52 6.04 -0.48
N ALA A 159 16.59 5.53 0.32
CA ALA A 159 16.57 5.74 1.77
C ALA A 159 17.88 5.26 2.41
N TYR A 160 18.36 4.05 2.05
CA TYR A 160 19.62 3.54 2.56
C TYR A 160 20.83 4.39 2.15
N ARG A 161 20.91 4.80 0.88
CA ARG A 161 22.00 5.70 0.43
C ARG A 161 21.98 7.03 1.17
N ALA A 162 20.79 7.60 1.39
CA ALA A 162 20.65 8.84 2.15
C ALA A 162 21.05 8.68 3.62
N ALA A 163 20.67 7.57 4.26
CA ALA A 163 21.08 7.24 5.64
C ALA A 163 22.60 7.11 5.73
N ARG A 164 23.23 6.39 4.80
CA ARG A 164 24.67 6.19 4.76
C ARG A 164 25.44 7.49 4.55
N ALA A 165 25.02 8.31 3.57
CA ALA A 165 25.64 9.62 3.31
C ALA A 165 25.57 10.53 4.54
N ARG A 166 24.45 10.51 5.28
CA ARG A 166 24.28 11.27 6.51
C ARG A 166 25.18 10.75 7.64
N ALA A 167 25.31 9.43 7.78
CA ALA A 167 26.22 8.80 8.73
C ALA A 167 27.69 9.14 8.42
N GLU A 168 28.09 9.16 7.15
CA GLU A 168 29.42 9.55 6.68
C GLU A 168 29.70 11.02 6.99
N ALA A 169 28.73 11.92 6.81
CA ALA A 169 28.87 13.33 7.17
C ALA A 169 29.08 13.52 8.68
N TYR A 170 28.33 12.81 9.55
CA TYR A 170 28.56 12.84 10.99
C TYR A 170 29.93 12.28 11.36
N ALA A 171 30.31 11.15 10.75
CA ALA A 171 31.61 10.54 10.98
C ALA A 171 32.75 11.51 10.61
N GLN A 172 32.64 12.18 9.46
CA GLN A 172 33.65 13.15 9.02
C GLN A 172 33.77 14.33 10.00
N ALA A 173 32.64 14.89 10.44
CA ALA A 173 32.63 16.00 11.40
C ALA A 173 33.21 15.62 12.77
N ALA A 174 33.14 14.36 13.15
CA ALA A 174 33.69 13.82 14.39
C ALA A 174 35.10 13.21 14.25
N GLU A 175 35.75 13.35 13.09
CA GLU A 175 37.04 12.73 12.76
C GLU A 175 37.04 11.19 12.82
N LEU A 176 35.86 10.60 12.65
CA LEU A 176 35.62 9.15 12.63
C LEU A 176 35.40 8.67 11.18
N ARG A 177 35.20 7.36 11.03
CA ARG A 177 34.76 6.71 9.80
C ARG A 177 33.62 5.72 10.07
N VAL A 178 32.74 5.51 9.11
CA VAL A 178 31.73 4.46 9.17
C VAL A 178 32.39 3.11 8.96
N VAL A 179 32.24 2.20 9.93
CA VAL A 179 32.85 0.86 9.88
C VAL A 179 31.89 -0.17 9.34
N ARG A 180 30.70 -0.23 9.92
CA ARG A 180 29.68 -1.23 9.57
C ARG A 180 28.27 -0.80 9.93
N VAL A 181 27.31 -1.48 9.34
CA VAL A 181 25.91 -1.41 9.71
C VAL A 181 25.65 -2.34 10.89
N LEU A 182 24.99 -1.87 11.91
CA LEU A 182 24.57 -2.64 13.08
C LEU A 182 23.14 -3.15 12.94
N ALA A 183 22.23 -2.29 12.49
CA ALA A 183 20.84 -2.62 12.29
C ALA A 183 20.21 -1.75 11.20
N ILE A 184 19.29 -2.33 10.46
CA ILE A 184 18.38 -1.61 9.58
C ILE A 184 16.97 -1.94 10.09
N ARG A 185 16.20 -0.91 10.37
CA ARG A 185 14.81 -1.04 10.79
C ARG A 185 13.95 -0.29 9.80
N ASP A 186 12.95 -0.96 9.29
CA ASP A 186 11.89 -0.30 8.57
C ASP A 186 11.11 0.56 9.57
N ALA A 187 11.00 1.84 9.28
CA ALA A 187 10.26 2.77 10.14
C ALA A 187 8.75 2.75 9.80
N GLN A 188 8.28 1.70 9.14
CA GLN A 188 6.86 1.50 8.89
C GLN A 188 6.09 1.25 10.21
N GLY A 189 5.85 2.33 10.91
CA GLY A 189 4.62 2.52 11.63
C GLY A 189 3.80 3.47 10.77
N ASP A 190 2.73 2.95 10.17
CA ASP A 190 1.65 3.68 9.52
C ASP A 190 1.91 4.31 8.14
N ALA A 191 1.19 3.71 7.18
CA ALA A 191 0.74 4.26 5.91
C ALA A 191 1.81 4.55 4.85
N ILE A 192 1.81 3.68 3.84
CA ILE A 192 2.08 4.14 2.47
C ILE A 192 1.04 5.22 2.19
N SER A 193 1.40 6.47 2.41
CA SER A 193 0.60 7.59 1.96
C SER A 193 0.75 7.66 0.45
N VAL A 194 -0.13 6.98 -0.26
CA VAL A 194 -0.37 7.27 -1.66
C VAL A 194 -1.02 8.65 -1.66
N MET A 195 -0.24 9.66 -1.95
CA MET A 195 -0.75 11.00 -2.15
C MET A 195 -1.46 10.99 -3.51
N GLU A 196 -2.78 10.79 -3.48
CA GLU A 196 -3.60 10.98 -4.67
C GLU A 196 -3.50 12.46 -5.07
N PRO A 197 -3.13 12.76 -6.32
CA PRO A 197 -3.27 14.12 -6.84
C PRO A 197 -4.75 14.49 -6.77
N GLY A 198 -5.06 15.63 -6.12
CA GLY A 198 -6.39 16.06 -5.75
C GLY A 198 -7.43 15.88 -6.85
N ALA A 199 -8.46 15.15 -6.53
CA ALA A 199 -9.70 15.02 -7.29
C ALA A 199 -10.55 16.29 -7.10
N MET A 200 -10.08 17.42 -7.61
CA MET A 200 -10.87 18.63 -7.76
C MET A 200 -10.78 19.06 -9.22
N ASP A 201 -11.77 18.70 -10.01
CA ASP A 201 -12.28 19.40 -11.21
C ASP A 201 -13.00 18.53 -12.25
N LEU A 202 -13.50 17.34 -11.91
CA LEU A 202 -14.19 16.47 -12.90
C LEU A 202 -15.73 16.53 -12.87
N ALA A 203 -16.33 17.50 -12.17
CA ALA A 203 -17.79 17.56 -12.01
C ALA A 203 -18.51 18.44 -13.05
N ARG A 204 -17.94 18.75 -14.22
CA ARG A 204 -18.60 19.75 -15.11
C ARG A 204 -18.90 19.37 -16.55
N ASN A 205 -18.63 18.17 -17.02
CA ASN A 205 -18.93 17.83 -18.43
C ASN A 205 -19.54 16.42 -18.63
N ALA A 206 -20.60 16.11 -17.91
CA ALA A 206 -21.39 14.90 -18.17
C ALA A 206 -22.55 15.20 -19.12
N ALA A 207 -22.28 15.67 -20.33
CA ALA A 207 -23.27 15.73 -21.39
C ALA A 207 -22.53 15.74 -22.74
N GLN A 208 -22.19 14.57 -23.26
CA GLN A 208 -22.22 14.26 -24.71
C GLN A 208 -21.42 13.00 -25.01
N ALA A 209 -22.11 12.08 -25.71
CA ALA A 209 -21.57 11.03 -26.55
C ALA A 209 -20.96 9.79 -25.90
N SER A 210 -21.34 8.64 -26.45
CA SER A 210 -20.83 7.28 -26.29
C SER A 210 -19.33 7.11 -26.63
N MET A 211 -18.46 7.86 -26.01
CA MET A 211 -17.03 7.61 -26.01
C MET A 211 -16.61 7.17 -24.62
N ALA A 212 -15.82 6.11 -24.57
CA ALA A 212 -15.20 5.65 -23.33
C ALA A 212 -14.52 6.83 -22.62
N PRO A 213 -14.73 7.03 -21.32
CA PRO A 213 -14.10 8.14 -20.60
C PRO A 213 -12.59 8.05 -20.71
N PRO A 214 -11.86 9.14 -20.97
CA PRO A 214 -10.41 9.15 -20.99
C PRO A 214 -9.89 8.83 -19.60
N VAL A 215 -8.89 7.94 -19.52
CA VAL A 215 -8.22 7.56 -18.27
C VAL A 215 -6.78 8.03 -18.35
N GLU A 216 -6.45 9.08 -17.60
CA GLU A 216 -5.09 9.60 -17.49
C GLU A 216 -4.34 8.86 -16.40
N THR A 217 -3.20 8.27 -16.71
CA THR A 217 -2.51 7.34 -15.80
C THR A 217 -1.68 8.01 -14.71
N GLY A 218 -1.22 9.24 -14.92
CA GLY A 218 -0.40 9.94 -13.93
C GLY A 218 0.82 9.14 -13.44
N VAL A 219 1.29 9.47 -12.24
CA VAL A 219 2.39 8.79 -11.55
C VAL A 219 2.02 8.63 -10.07
N ASN A 220 2.23 7.45 -9.52
CA ASN A 220 2.09 7.17 -8.09
C ASN A 220 3.45 7.30 -7.41
N THR A 221 3.53 8.10 -6.36
CA THR A 221 4.75 8.27 -5.56
C THR A 221 4.64 7.40 -4.30
N SER A 222 5.59 6.47 -4.15
CA SER A 222 5.77 5.69 -2.92
C SER A 222 6.87 6.34 -2.07
N GLU A 223 6.62 6.56 -0.80
CA GLU A 223 7.63 7.04 0.15
C GLU A 223 7.87 5.96 1.21
N VAL A 224 9.14 5.67 1.48
CA VAL A 224 9.57 4.75 2.52
C VAL A 224 10.50 5.46 3.49
N SER A 225 10.44 5.09 4.77
CA SER A 225 11.33 5.62 5.80
C SER A 225 12.03 4.48 6.50
N ILE A 226 13.34 4.59 6.69
CA ILE A 226 14.15 3.62 7.40
C ILE A 226 14.95 4.28 8.52
N ARG A 227 15.27 3.50 9.53
CA ARG A 227 16.27 3.85 10.56
C ARG A 227 17.42 2.88 10.46
N VAL A 228 18.62 3.42 10.37
CA VAL A 228 19.86 2.63 10.27
C VAL A 228 20.80 3.00 11.39
N ASP A 229 21.29 1.98 12.08
CA ASP A 229 22.31 2.11 13.12
C ASP A 229 23.67 1.74 12.51
N PHE A 230 24.64 2.65 12.62
CA PHE A 230 26.01 2.43 12.15
C PHE A 230 26.98 2.49 13.32
N ALA A 231 28.03 1.68 13.24
CA ALA A 231 29.21 1.81 14.08
C ALA A 231 30.22 2.74 13.40
N LEU A 232 30.69 3.72 14.16
CA LEU A 232 31.78 4.62 13.78
C LEU A 232 33.02 4.28 14.58
N ALA A 233 34.24 4.40 13.99
CA ALA A 233 35.50 4.22 14.68
C ALA A 233 36.49 5.33 14.28
N PRO A 234 37.56 5.57 15.04
CA PRO A 234 38.66 6.47 14.66
C PRO A 234 39.22 6.11 13.27
N ARG A 235 39.73 7.12 12.58
CA ARG A 235 40.38 6.97 11.27
C ARG A 235 41.73 6.27 11.37
#